data_6f6ece10efc6f825394abc6a54f08fa0
#
_entry.id   6f6ece10efc6f825394abc6a54f08fa0
#
_cell.length_a   1.000
_cell.length_b   1.000
_cell.length_c   1.000
_cell.angle_alpha   90.00
_cell.angle_beta   90.00
_cell.angle_gamma   90.00
#
_symmetry.space_group_name_H-M   'P 1'
#
loop_
_entity.id
_entity.type
_entity.pdbx_description
1 polymer ?
#
loop_
_entity_poly.entity_id
_entity_poly.type
_entity_poly.pdbx_seq_one_letter_code
_entity_poly.pdbx_strand_id
1 'polypeptide(L)'
;MVKVAINGFGRIGRMSFRAMLAHPELEIVAINDLTDAKTLAYLFKYDSVHENFDGNVHAEDDYLVVNGKKVKIYAERDPQNLPWKDLGVDIVVESTGLFKKREQLMKHINAGAKKVILTVPAGKADDVDATVVMGVNDNVLTKDTMLVSNASCTTNCLAPVAKVLNDKFGIKRGLMNTVHSYTNDQKILDQPHSDLRRARAAAVSIIPTSSGAAKAVGLVIPELMGKLDGFAMRVPTPDGSVVDLTAELNCNVTKEEINAAIKEAAEGPMKGILQYVEEPIVSIDIIDNTHSSIFDALLTQVMDGNFVKIVSWYDNEKGYSTRVGDLAAKLAKLL
;
A
#
# COMPACT_ATOMS: atom_id res chain seq x y z
N MET A 1 -0.80 20.78 -14.57
CA MET A 1 -0.47 19.78 -13.53
C MET A 1 -1.71 19.51 -12.70
N VAL A 2 -1.92 18.27 -12.29
CA VAL A 2 -3.03 17.86 -11.43
C VAL A 2 -2.64 18.17 -9.97
N LYS A 3 -3.47 18.92 -9.28
CA LYS A 3 -3.19 19.35 -7.90
C LYS A 3 -3.59 18.29 -6.90
N VAL A 4 -2.64 17.89 -6.07
CA VAL A 4 -2.80 16.85 -5.05
C VAL A 4 -2.67 17.45 -3.65
N ALA A 5 -3.56 17.05 -2.75
CA ALA A 5 -3.40 17.29 -1.32
C ALA A 5 -3.26 15.97 -0.56
N ILE A 6 -2.56 16.01 0.57
CA ILE A 6 -2.37 14.85 1.44
C ILE A 6 -3.02 15.14 2.79
N ASN A 7 -3.95 14.29 3.22
CA ASN A 7 -4.56 14.34 4.54
C ASN A 7 -3.94 13.26 5.43
N GLY A 8 -3.18 13.66 6.44
CA GLY A 8 -2.33 12.81 7.26
C GLY A 8 -0.92 12.68 6.71
N PHE A 9 0.06 13.24 7.40
CA PHE A 9 1.47 13.22 6.98
C PHE A 9 2.33 12.31 7.85
N GLY A 10 1.74 11.16 8.22
CA GLY A 10 2.42 10.03 8.87
C GLY A 10 3.40 9.31 7.93
N ARG A 11 3.78 8.07 8.26
CA ARG A 11 4.70 7.26 7.44
C ARG A 11 4.25 7.20 5.97
N ILE A 12 3.03 6.73 5.72
CA ILE A 12 2.51 6.54 4.35
C ILE A 12 2.31 7.89 3.63
N GLY A 13 1.83 8.93 4.31
CA GLY A 13 1.69 10.26 3.70
C GLY A 13 3.02 10.81 3.20
N ARG A 14 4.09 10.72 4.02
CA ARG A 14 5.44 11.16 3.64
C ARG A 14 6.05 10.33 2.52
N MET A 15 5.91 9.00 2.58
CA MET A 15 6.42 8.12 1.52
C MET A 15 5.65 8.29 0.21
N SER A 16 4.32 8.50 0.26
CA SER A 16 3.51 8.83 -0.92
C SER A 16 3.91 10.17 -1.53
N PHE A 17 4.24 11.16 -0.70
CA PHE A 17 4.80 12.42 -1.20
C PHE A 17 6.10 12.18 -1.96
N ARG A 18 7.06 11.44 -1.37
CA ARG A 18 8.33 11.09 -2.04
C ARG A 18 8.09 10.34 -3.35
N ALA A 19 7.15 9.39 -3.38
CA ALA A 19 6.78 8.65 -4.57
C ALA A 19 6.19 9.54 -5.67
N MET A 20 5.29 10.46 -5.32
CA MET A 20 4.67 11.39 -6.27
C MET A 20 5.65 12.39 -6.90
N LEU A 21 6.82 12.63 -6.31
CA LEU A 21 7.86 13.46 -6.94
C LEU A 21 8.39 12.88 -8.26
N ALA A 22 8.25 11.58 -8.48
CA ALA A 22 8.59 10.91 -9.73
C ALA A 22 7.56 11.12 -10.85
N HIS A 23 6.40 11.73 -10.55
CA HIS A 23 5.29 11.96 -11.47
C HIS A 23 5.15 13.46 -11.79
N PRO A 24 5.78 13.96 -12.85
CA PRO A 24 5.82 15.40 -13.16
C PRO A 24 4.45 16.01 -13.49
N GLU A 25 3.45 15.19 -13.82
CA GLU A 25 2.06 15.59 -14.01
C GLU A 25 1.33 15.96 -12.73
N LEU A 26 1.86 15.55 -11.55
CA LEU A 26 1.30 15.81 -10.24
C LEU A 26 1.97 17.01 -9.56
N GLU A 27 1.19 17.83 -8.89
CA GLU A 27 1.65 18.95 -8.07
C GLU A 27 1.06 18.85 -6.67
N ILE A 28 1.90 18.59 -5.65
CA ILE A 28 1.45 18.58 -4.26
C ILE A 28 1.36 20.00 -3.77
N VAL A 29 0.15 20.49 -3.47
CA VAL A 29 -0.13 21.89 -3.12
C VAL A 29 -0.42 22.08 -1.64
N ALA A 30 -0.88 21.04 -0.93
CA ALA A 30 -1.25 21.12 0.46
C ALA A 30 -1.08 19.80 1.21
N ILE A 31 -0.81 19.92 2.51
CA ILE A 31 -0.81 18.83 3.48
C ILE A 31 -1.68 19.27 4.65
N ASN A 32 -2.52 18.37 5.14
CA ASN A 32 -3.24 18.55 6.40
C ASN A 32 -2.72 17.54 7.43
N ASP A 33 -2.22 18.03 8.55
CA ASP A 33 -1.80 17.21 9.69
C ASP A 33 -1.92 18.05 10.97
N LEU A 34 -2.15 17.40 12.13
CA LEU A 34 -2.39 18.11 13.39
C LEU A 34 -1.11 18.57 14.09
N THR A 35 0.04 18.57 13.39
CA THR A 35 1.31 19.06 13.89
C THR A 35 1.85 20.22 13.03
N ASP A 36 2.89 20.89 13.51
CA ASP A 36 3.46 22.07 12.87
C ASP A 36 4.39 21.74 11.69
N ALA A 37 4.59 22.72 10.80
CA ALA A 37 5.40 22.59 9.60
C ALA A 37 6.87 22.23 9.89
N LYS A 38 7.45 22.73 11.00
CA LYS A 38 8.83 22.44 11.38
C LYS A 38 9.03 20.98 11.74
N THR A 39 8.11 20.43 12.51
CA THR A 39 8.10 19.00 12.86
C THR A 39 7.91 18.13 11.62
N LEU A 40 6.97 18.50 10.73
CA LEU A 40 6.74 17.76 9.49
C LEU A 40 7.95 17.81 8.55
N ALA A 41 8.60 18.96 8.42
CA ALA A 41 9.82 19.10 7.62
C ALA A 41 10.95 18.24 8.17
N TYR A 42 11.15 18.21 9.48
CA TYR A 42 12.13 17.34 10.14
C TYR A 42 11.89 15.87 9.84
N LEU A 43 10.66 15.39 10.03
CA LEU A 43 10.28 13.99 9.80
C LEU A 43 10.23 13.62 8.31
N PHE A 44 10.08 14.58 7.39
CA PHE A 44 10.18 14.33 5.96
C PHE A 44 11.64 14.22 5.51
N LYS A 45 12.52 15.04 6.10
CA LYS A 45 13.95 15.05 5.81
C LYS A 45 14.66 13.81 6.34
N TYR A 46 14.40 13.44 7.60
CA TYR A 46 15.07 12.35 8.30
C TYR A 46 14.11 11.18 8.47
N ASP A 47 14.49 10.02 7.98
CA ASP A 47 13.73 8.79 8.11
C ASP A 47 14.60 7.68 8.68
N SER A 48 14.11 6.97 9.69
CA SER A 48 14.87 5.92 10.38
C SER A 48 14.97 4.63 9.58
N VAL A 49 14.19 4.47 8.50
CA VAL A 49 14.12 3.26 7.67
C VAL A 49 14.58 3.55 6.24
N HIS A 50 14.09 4.65 5.65
CA HIS A 50 14.26 5.00 4.24
C HIS A 50 15.32 6.07 4.00
N GLU A 51 16.24 6.23 4.93
CA GLU A 51 17.32 7.21 4.88
C GLU A 51 16.85 8.68 4.76
N ASN A 52 17.78 9.57 4.74
CA ASN A 52 17.50 11.00 4.57
C ASN A 52 16.95 11.27 3.17
N PHE A 53 15.99 12.19 3.09
CA PHE A 53 15.52 12.66 1.80
C PHE A 53 16.67 13.32 1.03
N ASP A 54 16.92 12.84 -0.18
CA ASP A 54 17.91 13.44 -1.09
C ASP A 54 17.32 14.71 -1.71
N GLY A 55 17.63 15.85 -1.10
CA GLY A 55 17.14 17.15 -1.55
C GLY A 55 17.05 18.18 -0.43
N ASN A 56 16.64 19.39 -0.79
CA ASN A 56 16.47 20.48 0.17
C ASN A 56 15.07 20.42 0.81
N VAL A 57 15.01 20.34 2.14
CA VAL A 57 13.78 20.35 2.93
C VAL A 57 13.92 21.26 4.13
N HIS A 58 12.99 22.21 4.27
CA HIS A 58 12.88 23.06 5.45
C HIS A 58 11.43 23.53 5.65
N ALA A 59 11.14 24.09 6.80
CA ALA A 59 9.90 24.78 7.06
C ALA A 59 10.07 26.30 6.87
N GLU A 60 9.07 26.94 6.31
CA GLU A 60 8.98 28.41 6.20
C GLU A 60 7.58 28.85 6.59
N ASP A 61 7.44 29.45 7.77
CA ASP A 61 6.15 29.73 8.40
C ASP A 61 5.28 28.43 8.51
N ASP A 62 4.13 28.42 7.86
CA ASP A 62 3.21 27.29 7.78
C ASP A 62 3.32 26.53 6.44
N TYR A 63 4.50 26.55 5.83
CA TYR A 63 4.82 25.80 4.61
C TYR A 63 5.92 24.78 4.86
N LEU A 64 5.75 23.61 4.26
CA LEU A 64 6.83 22.67 3.97
C LEU A 64 7.43 23.08 2.63
N VAL A 65 8.73 23.34 2.60
CA VAL A 65 9.47 23.64 1.35
C VAL A 65 10.30 22.44 0.96
N VAL A 66 10.03 21.86 -0.22
CA VAL A 66 10.74 20.71 -0.77
C VAL A 66 11.30 21.10 -2.13
N ASN A 67 12.62 21.08 -2.27
CA ASN A 67 13.32 21.47 -3.50
C ASN A 67 12.86 22.84 -4.07
N GLY A 68 12.64 23.81 -3.17
CA GLY A 68 12.19 25.16 -3.49
C GLY A 68 10.69 25.30 -3.76
N LYS A 69 9.91 24.21 -3.77
CA LYS A 69 8.44 24.27 -3.90
C LYS A 69 7.79 24.35 -2.54
N LYS A 70 6.90 25.34 -2.35
CA LYS A 70 6.15 25.55 -1.11
C LYS A 70 4.86 24.73 -1.11
N VAL A 71 4.64 23.94 -0.07
CA VAL A 71 3.43 23.15 0.17
C VAL A 71 2.79 23.65 1.45
N LYS A 72 1.54 24.14 1.38
CA LYS A 72 0.83 24.71 2.52
C LYS A 72 0.47 23.63 3.53
N ILE A 73 0.72 23.89 4.82
CA ILE A 73 0.31 23.03 5.92
C ILE A 73 -0.98 23.58 6.54
N TYR A 74 -1.94 22.69 6.72
CA TYR A 74 -3.18 22.92 7.46
C TYR A 74 -3.21 22.00 8.69
N ALA A 75 -3.97 22.39 9.72
CA ALA A 75 -4.16 21.62 10.95
C ALA A 75 -5.66 21.51 11.31
N GLU A 76 -6.43 21.02 10.33
CA GLU A 76 -7.89 20.90 10.43
C GLU A 76 -8.30 19.45 10.78
N ARG A 77 -9.17 19.28 11.78
CA ARG A 77 -9.65 17.97 12.22
C ARG A 77 -10.76 17.43 11.33
N ASP A 78 -11.65 18.30 10.84
CA ASP A 78 -12.74 17.89 9.96
C ASP A 78 -12.39 18.18 8.50
N PRO A 79 -12.19 17.16 7.67
CA PRO A 79 -11.83 17.36 6.27
C PRO A 79 -12.77 18.24 5.47
N GLN A 80 -14.02 18.39 5.91
CA GLN A 80 -15.01 19.24 5.24
C GLN A 80 -14.66 20.72 5.28
N ASN A 81 -13.87 21.15 6.28
CA ASN A 81 -13.46 22.54 6.45
C ASN A 81 -12.16 22.89 5.70
N LEU A 82 -11.55 21.91 5.04
CA LEU A 82 -10.31 22.12 4.28
C LEU A 82 -10.58 22.89 2.99
N PRO A 83 -9.72 23.85 2.59
CA PRO A 83 -9.97 24.75 1.46
C PRO A 83 -9.63 24.11 0.10
N TRP A 84 -10.04 22.87 -0.14
CA TRP A 84 -9.70 22.15 -1.37
C TRP A 84 -10.22 22.84 -2.63
N LYS A 85 -11.40 23.43 -2.55
CA LYS A 85 -11.99 24.19 -3.65
C LYS A 85 -11.15 25.42 -4.01
N ASP A 86 -10.74 26.19 -3.00
CA ASP A 86 -10.01 27.45 -3.22
C ASP A 86 -8.59 27.17 -3.75
N LEU A 87 -7.99 26.08 -3.34
CA LEU A 87 -6.69 25.61 -3.84
C LEU A 87 -6.79 24.94 -5.21
N GLY A 88 -7.99 24.57 -5.65
CA GLY A 88 -8.24 23.81 -6.87
C GLY A 88 -7.68 22.38 -6.79
N VAL A 89 -7.79 21.72 -5.62
CA VAL A 89 -7.33 20.35 -5.43
C VAL A 89 -8.15 19.39 -6.27
N ASP A 90 -7.49 18.60 -7.07
CA ASP A 90 -8.09 17.56 -7.90
C ASP A 90 -8.19 16.22 -7.16
N ILE A 91 -7.09 15.81 -6.50
CA ILE A 91 -6.97 14.52 -5.84
C ILE A 91 -6.55 14.73 -4.38
N VAL A 92 -7.22 14.06 -3.45
CA VAL A 92 -6.79 13.96 -2.06
C VAL A 92 -6.27 12.55 -1.80
N VAL A 93 -5.07 12.46 -1.22
CA VAL A 93 -4.53 11.23 -0.64
C VAL A 93 -4.91 11.20 0.84
N GLU A 94 -5.88 10.37 1.20
CA GLU A 94 -6.33 10.15 2.58
C GLU A 94 -5.45 9.11 3.26
N SER A 95 -4.54 9.55 4.11
CA SER A 95 -3.53 8.71 4.78
C SER A 95 -3.50 8.82 6.30
N THR A 96 -4.58 9.35 6.91
CA THR A 96 -4.72 9.37 8.37
C THR A 96 -5.01 7.99 8.97
N GLY A 97 -5.59 7.07 8.18
CA GLY A 97 -6.10 5.79 8.65
C GLY A 97 -7.37 5.87 9.49
N LEU A 98 -7.94 7.06 9.67
CA LEU A 98 -9.14 7.31 10.49
C LEU A 98 -10.43 7.29 9.66
N PHE A 99 -10.41 7.87 8.48
CA PHE A 99 -11.58 8.05 7.61
C PHE A 99 -11.65 6.89 6.61
N LYS A 100 -12.49 5.88 6.88
CA LYS A 100 -12.59 4.64 6.09
C LYS A 100 -13.98 4.41 5.51
N LYS A 101 -14.97 5.20 5.95
CA LYS A 101 -16.35 5.08 5.50
C LYS A 101 -16.63 6.10 4.39
N ARG A 102 -17.56 5.76 3.50
CA ARG A 102 -17.97 6.61 2.37
C ARG A 102 -18.34 8.02 2.81
N GLU A 103 -19.17 8.15 3.85
CA GLU A 103 -19.59 9.43 4.40
C GLU A 103 -18.42 10.33 4.86
N GLN A 104 -17.36 9.69 5.37
CA GLN A 104 -16.16 10.38 5.84
C GLN A 104 -15.27 10.82 4.66
N LEU A 105 -15.10 9.97 3.65
CA LEU A 105 -14.34 10.27 2.45
C LEU A 105 -15.02 11.35 1.60
N MET A 106 -16.35 11.35 1.55
CA MET A 106 -17.14 12.36 0.86
C MET A 106 -16.94 13.78 1.42
N LYS A 107 -16.46 13.95 2.66
CA LYS A 107 -16.10 15.25 3.22
C LYS A 107 -15.04 15.96 2.38
N HIS A 108 -14.07 15.22 1.83
CA HIS A 108 -13.08 15.80 0.92
C HIS A 108 -13.68 16.25 -0.41
N ILE A 109 -14.63 15.47 -0.94
CA ILE A 109 -15.37 15.84 -2.15
C ILE A 109 -16.22 17.10 -1.91
N ASN A 110 -16.92 17.15 -0.77
CA ASN A 110 -17.73 18.31 -0.37
C ASN A 110 -16.86 19.56 -0.13
N ALA A 111 -15.62 19.39 0.31
CA ALA A 111 -14.64 20.47 0.45
C ALA A 111 -14.07 20.95 -0.89
N GLY A 112 -14.35 20.23 -2.01
CA GLY A 112 -14.02 20.65 -3.37
C GLY A 112 -13.02 19.78 -4.11
N ALA A 113 -12.53 18.69 -3.54
CA ALA A 113 -11.72 17.72 -4.26
C ALA A 113 -12.57 16.94 -5.28
N LYS A 114 -11.98 16.48 -6.38
CA LYS A 114 -12.68 15.70 -7.39
C LYS A 114 -12.57 14.18 -7.13
N LYS A 115 -11.44 13.72 -6.60
CA LYS A 115 -11.18 12.31 -6.32
C LYS A 115 -10.44 12.13 -4.99
N VAL A 116 -10.62 10.97 -4.36
CA VAL A 116 -9.96 10.60 -3.10
C VAL A 116 -9.30 9.23 -3.26
N ILE A 117 -8.03 9.14 -2.89
CA ILE A 117 -7.29 7.88 -2.74
C ILE A 117 -7.22 7.56 -1.24
N LEU A 118 -7.86 6.49 -0.82
CA LEU A 118 -7.75 5.95 0.53
C LEU A 118 -6.55 5.01 0.62
N THR A 119 -5.62 5.28 1.52
CA THR A 119 -4.37 4.50 1.68
C THR A 119 -4.47 3.35 2.67
N VAL A 120 -5.67 2.88 2.94
CA VAL A 120 -5.98 1.70 3.75
C VAL A 120 -7.18 0.98 3.16
N PRO A 121 -7.46 -0.28 3.53
CA PRO A 121 -8.72 -0.90 3.15
C PRO A 121 -9.92 -0.09 3.63
N ALA A 122 -10.93 0.04 2.80
CA ALA A 122 -12.21 0.66 3.16
C ALA A 122 -12.89 -0.09 4.31
N GLY A 123 -13.78 0.56 5.03
CA GLY A 123 -14.54 -0.07 6.12
C GLY A 123 -15.39 -1.24 5.63
N LYS A 124 -16.05 -1.02 4.48
CA LYS A 124 -16.78 -2.04 3.70
C LYS A 124 -16.46 -1.84 2.21
N ALA A 125 -16.79 -2.82 1.39
CA ALA A 125 -16.53 -2.75 -0.06
C ALA A 125 -17.25 -1.57 -0.74
N ASP A 126 -18.46 -1.23 -0.29
CA ASP A 126 -19.30 -0.15 -0.81
C ASP A 126 -18.94 1.25 -0.26
N ASP A 127 -18.01 1.35 0.68
CA ASP A 127 -17.50 2.63 1.17
C ASP A 127 -16.64 3.37 0.13
N VAL A 128 -16.20 2.68 -0.91
CA VAL A 128 -15.45 3.25 -2.04
C VAL A 128 -16.07 2.80 -3.37
N ASP A 129 -15.79 3.52 -4.45
CA ASP A 129 -16.26 3.13 -5.78
C ASP A 129 -15.44 1.97 -6.36
N ALA A 130 -14.15 1.87 -5.96
CA ALA A 130 -13.29 0.76 -6.34
C ALA A 130 -12.21 0.50 -5.27
N THR A 131 -11.89 -0.76 -5.05
CA THR A 131 -10.65 -1.20 -4.41
C THR A 131 -9.71 -1.69 -5.50
N VAL A 132 -8.52 -1.10 -5.58
CA VAL A 132 -7.60 -1.30 -6.70
C VAL A 132 -6.24 -1.78 -6.22
N VAL A 133 -5.69 -2.73 -6.95
CA VAL A 133 -4.27 -3.11 -6.94
C VAL A 133 -3.72 -2.88 -8.33
N MET A 134 -2.75 -1.97 -8.45
CA MET A 134 -2.13 -1.62 -9.73
C MET A 134 -1.51 -2.86 -10.39
N GLY A 135 -1.75 -3.00 -11.69
CA GLY A 135 -1.32 -4.17 -12.47
C GLY A 135 -2.21 -5.42 -12.32
N VAL A 136 -3.23 -5.38 -11.45
CA VAL A 136 -4.19 -6.50 -11.23
C VAL A 136 -5.57 -6.16 -11.78
N ASN A 137 -6.18 -5.08 -11.29
CA ASN A 137 -7.53 -4.67 -11.65
C ASN A 137 -7.70 -3.16 -11.88
N ASP A 138 -6.63 -2.43 -12.07
CA ASP A 138 -6.67 -0.96 -12.23
C ASP A 138 -7.36 -0.48 -13.53
N ASN A 139 -7.75 -1.42 -14.40
CA ASN A 139 -8.61 -1.20 -15.54
C ASN A 139 -10.09 -0.92 -15.20
N VAL A 140 -10.51 -1.17 -13.94
CA VAL A 140 -11.88 -0.85 -13.48
C VAL A 140 -12.11 0.65 -13.26
N LEU A 141 -11.02 1.43 -13.20
CA LEU A 141 -11.09 2.86 -12.99
C LEU A 141 -11.66 3.59 -14.21
N THR A 142 -12.60 4.49 -13.96
CA THR A 142 -13.23 5.35 -14.96
C THR A 142 -13.18 6.82 -14.53
N LYS A 143 -13.56 7.73 -15.42
CA LYS A 143 -13.69 9.16 -15.07
C LYS A 143 -14.69 9.41 -13.93
N ASP A 144 -15.70 8.56 -13.80
CA ASP A 144 -16.76 8.68 -12.78
C ASP A 144 -16.34 8.11 -11.42
N THR A 145 -15.20 7.39 -11.34
CA THR A 145 -14.66 6.87 -10.09
C THR A 145 -14.13 8.00 -9.22
N MET A 146 -14.74 8.26 -8.08
CA MET A 146 -14.37 9.34 -7.15
C MET A 146 -13.57 8.85 -5.95
N LEU A 147 -14.01 7.76 -5.32
CA LEU A 147 -13.42 7.22 -4.08
C LEU A 147 -12.73 5.89 -4.39
N VAL A 148 -11.42 5.84 -4.22
CA VAL A 148 -10.62 4.63 -4.55
C VAL A 148 -9.80 4.22 -3.35
N SER A 149 -9.87 2.94 -2.96
CA SER A 149 -8.93 2.36 -2.00
C SER A 149 -7.77 1.69 -2.74
N ASN A 150 -6.53 2.02 -2.35
CA ASN A 150 -5.32 1.32 -2.79
C ASN A 150 -5.09 -0.01 -2.04
N ALA A 151 -6.14 -0.57 -1.43
CA ALA A 151 -6.09 -1.77 -0.60
C ALA A 151 -5.07 -1.69 0.56
N SER A 152 -4.45 -2.81 0.95
CA SER A 152 -3.36 -2.85 1.92
C SER A 152 -2.02 -3.19 1.24
N CYS A 153 -0.90 -2.93 1.92
CA CYS A 153 0.42 -3.33 1.45
C CYS A 153 0.52 -4.85 1.22
N THR A 154 -0.04 -5.64 2.13
CA THR A 154 -0.09 -7.11 2.00
C THR A 154 -0.96 -7.55 0.81
N THR A 155 -2.10 -6.90 0.56
CA THR A 155 -2.93 -7.19 -0.62
C THR A 155 -2.21 -6.83 -1.91
N ASN A 156 -1.45 -5.73 -1.92
CA ASN A 156 -0.62 -5.33 -3.06
C ASN A 156 0.50 -6.33 -3.36
N CYS A 157 1.04 -7.00 -2.33
CA CYS A 157 2.02 -8.08 -2.52
C CYS A 157 1.36 -9.38 -2.99
N LEU A 158 0.26 -9.79 -2.35
CA LEU A 158 -0.39 -11.08 -2.61
C LEU A 158 -1.11 -11.11 -3.96
N ALA A 159 -1.83 -10.05 -4.33
CA ALA A 159 -2.70 -10.07 -5.50
C ALA A 159 -1.98 -10.30 -6.84
N PRO A 160 -0.80 -9.72 -7.13
CA PRO A 160 -0.08 -10.01 -8.36
C PRO A 160 0.28 -11.48 -8.52
N VAL A 161 0.86 -12.11 -7.51
CA VAL A 161 1.25 -13.54 -7.58
C VAL A 161 0.02 -14.44 -7.59
N ALA A 162 -1.02 -14.12 -6.82
CA ALA A 162 -2.28 -14.86 -6.83
C ALA A 162 -2.99 -14.77 -8.19
N LYS A 163 -2.91 -13.61 -8.86
CA LYS A 163 -3.47 -13.45 -10.21
C LYS A 163 -2.77 -14.35 -11.22
N VAL A 164 -1.43 -14.35 -11.24
CA VAL A 164 -0.67 -15.21 -12.15
C VAL A 164 -0.99 -16.69 -11.90
N LEU A 165 -0.98 -17.13 -10.64
CA LEU A 165 -1.31 -18.51 -10.30
C LEU A 165 -2.75 -18.88 -10.71
N ASN A 166 -3.71 -17.97 -10.46
CA ASN A 166 -5.11 -18.23 -10.80
C ASN A 166 -5.34 -18.25 -12.31
N ASP A 167 -4.75 -17.31 -13.04
CA ASP A 167 -4.94 -17.20 -14.50
C ASP A 167 -4.29 -18.37 -15.25
N LYS A 168 -3.13 -18.88 -14.79
CA LYS A 168 -2.39 -19.96 -15.46
C LYS A 168 -2.83 -21.35 -15.00
N PHE A 169 -3.09 -21.54 -13.70
CA PHE A 169 -3.25 -22.87 -13.11
C PHE A 169 -4.57 -23.04 -12.33
N GLY A 170 -5.29 -21.94 -12.04
CA GLY A 170 -6.50 -21.91 -11.23
C GLY A 170 -6.24 -22.22 -9.76
N ILE A 171 -6.60 -21.32 -8.87
CA ILE A 171 -6.55 -21.54 -7.42
C ILE A 171 -7.86 -22.15 -6.96
N LYS A 172 -7.82 -23.32 -6.34
CA LYS A 172 -8.97 -23.98 -5.72
C LYS A 172 -9.23 -23.41 -4.34
N ARG A 173 -8.20 -23.30 -3.50
CA ARG A 173 -8.21 -22.71 -2.16
C ARG A 173 -6.78 -22.45 -1.68
N GLY A 174 -6.63 -21.59 -0.68
CA GLY A 174 -5.32 -21.35 -0.09
C GLY A 174 -5.37 -20.64 1.26
N LEU A 175 -4.28 -20.80 2.02
CA LEU A 175 -4.04 -20.07 3.26
C LEU A 175 -2.79 -19.22 3.12
N MET A 176 -2.92 -17.96 3.50
CA MET A 176 -1.81 -17.01 3.51
C MET A 176 -1.42 -16.66 4.93
N ASN A 177 -0.14 -16.65 5.20
CA ASN A 177 0.42 -15.98 6.35
C ASN A 177 1.32 -14.83 5.88
N THR A 178 1.17 -13.65 6.45
CA THR A 178 2.19 -12.60 6.26
C THR A 178 3.03 -12.47 7.52
N VAL A 179 4.34 -12.68 7.38
CA VAL A 179 5.32 -12.30 8.41
C VAL A 179 5.63 -10.83 8.16
N HIS A 180 5.09 -9.97 9.02
CA HIS A 180 4.96 -8.54 8.76
C HIS A 180 5.73 -7.73 9.80
N SER A 181 6.48 -6.74 9.35
CA SER A 181 7.11 -5.74 10.19
C SER A 181 6.10 -5.05 11.11
N TYR A 182 6.55 -4.56 12.28
CA TYR A 182 5.68 -3.81 13.17
C TYR A 182 5.25 -2.48 12.52
N THR A 183 4.09 -1.98 12.95
CA THR A 183 3.55 -0.69 12.49
C THR A 183 3.13 0.16 13.69
N ASN A 184 2.90 1.46 13.48
CA ASN A 184 2.48 2.40 14.53
C ASN A 184 1.13 2.06 15.21
N ASP A 185 0.37 1.12 14.67
CA ASP A 185 -0.80 0.55 15.34
C ASP A 185 -0.41 -0.27 16.58
N GLN A 186 0.79 -0.86 16.59
CA GLN A 186 1.32 -1.62 17.71
C GLN A 186 1.92 -0.71 18.79
N LYS A 187 2.15 -1.27 19.98
CA LYS A 187 2.69 -0.56 21.13
C LYS A 187 4.19 -0.82 21.28
N ILE A 188 4.96 0.21 21.65
CA ILE A 188 6.38 0.07 21.97
C ILE A 188 6.54 -0.79 23.22
N LEU A 189 5.82 -0.45 24.29
CA LEU A 189 5.68 -1.23 25.53
C LEU A 189 4.22 -1.59 25.75
N ASP A 190 3.96 -2.51 26.68
CA ASP A 190 2.61 -3.01 26.99
C ASP A 190 1.64 -1.87 27.31
N GLN A 191 0.62 -1.69 26.48
CA GLN A 191 -0.42 -0.66 26.63
C GLN A 191 -1.77 -1.17 26.10
N PRO A 192 -2.88 -0.59 26.56
CA PRO A 192 -4.22 -0.98 26.06
C PRO A 192 -4.34 -0.90 24.54
N HIS A 193 -4.91 -1.95 23.96
CA HIS A 193 -5.27 -2.06 22.57
C HIS A 193 -6.49 -2.97 22.43
N SER A 194 -7.34 -2.76 21.42
CA SER A 194 -8.53 -3.59 21.17
C SER A 194 -8.19 -5.06 20.86
N ASP A 195 -7.08 -5.30 20.15
CA ASP A 195 -6.46 -6.62 20.03
C ASP A 195 -5.43 -6.77 21.16
N LEU A 196 -5.68 -7.68 22.09
CA LEU A 196 -4.81 -7.90 23.25
C LEU A 196 -3.39 -8.39 22.88
N ARG A 197 -3.22 -9.03 21.73
CA ARG A 197 -1.88 -9.41 21.23
C ARG A 197 -1.11 -8.18 20.76
N ARG A 198 -1.76 -7.21 20.09
CA ARG A 198 -1.14 -5.93 19.71
C ARG A 198 -0.93 -4.98 20.89
N ALA A 199 -1.51 -5.27 22.05
CA ALA A 199 -1.24 -4.56 23.30
C ALA A 199 0.19 -4.78 23.82
N ARG A 200 0.87 -5.83 23.36
CA ARG A 200 2.22 -6.22 23.81
C ARG A 200 3.31 -5.49 23.01
N ALA A 201 4.50 -5.43 23.63
CA ALA A 201 5.66 -4.73 23.09
C ALA A 201 6.10 -5.28 21.73
N ALA A 202 6.03 -4.42 20.69
CA ALA A 202 6.22 -4.78 19.30
C ALA A 202 7.64 -5.24 18.97
N ALA A 203 8.65 -4.58 19.56
CA ALA A 203 10.06 -4.78 19.20
C ALA A 203 10.71 -6.00 19.88
N VAL A 204 9.97 -6.76 20.72
CA VAL A 204 10.51 -7.91 21.47
C VAL A 204 9.66 -9.18 21.33
N SER A 205 8.60 -9.15 20.53
CA SER A 205 7.65 -10.26 20.43
C SER A 205 7.24 -10.57 18.99
N ILE A 206 7.04 -11.85 18.69
CA ILE A 206 6.26 -12.29 17.53
C ILE A 206 4.79 -12.23 17.93
N ILE A 207 3.99 -11.44 17.21
CA ILE A 207 2.60 -11.14 17.57
C ILE A 207 1.65 -11.65 16.48
N PRO A 208 0.97 -12.81 16.66
CA PRO A 208 -0.09 -13.23 15.76
C PRO A 208 -1.28 -12.27 15.85
N THR A 209 -1.83 -11.90 14.70
CA THR A 209 -3.00 -11.00 14.62
C THR A 209 -3.79 -11.25 13.35
N SER A 210 -5.04 -10.79 13.34
CA SER A 210 -5.87 -10.89 12.14
C SER A 210 -5.33 -10.05 10.97
N SER A 211 -5.56 -10.53 9.75
CA SER A 211 -5.33 -9.79 8.51
C SER A 211 -6.52 -9.98 7.58
N GLY A 212 -7.06 -8.89 7.07
CA GLY A 212 -8.07 -8.93 6.01
C GLY A 212 -7.51 -9.05 4.59
N ALA A 213 -6.18 -9.09 4.45
CA ALA A 213 -5.52 -8.99 3.15
C ALA A 213 -5.86 -10.15 2.20
N ALA A 214 -5.91 -11.39 2.69
CA ALA A 214 -6.27 -12.54 1.87
C ALA A 214 -7.72 -12.46 1.36
N LYS A 215 -8.64 -12.06 2.22
CA LYS A 215 -10.06 -11.86 1.83
C LYS A 215 -10.21 -10.70 0.85
N ALA A 216 -9.42 -9.64 1.01
CA ALA A 216 -9.43 -8.47 0.14
C ALA A 216 -8.95 -8.78 -1.28
N VAL A 217 -8.19 -9.86 -1.50
CA VAL A 217 -7.84 -10.31 -2.86
C VAL A 217 -9.10 -10.63 -3.67
N GLY A 218 -10.15 -11.18 -3.06
CA GLY A 218 -11.43 -11.41 -3.74
C GLY A 218 -12.14 -10.13 -4.21
N LEU A 219 -11.82 -8.95 -3.67
CA LEU A 219 -12.35 -7.67 -4.16
C LEU A 219 -11.68 -7.21 -5.45
N VAL A 220 -10.44 -7.63 -5.69
CA VAL A 220 -9.65 -7.24 -6.87
C VAL A 220 -9.53 -8.36 -7.90
N ILE A 221 -9.74 -9.61 -7.48
CA ILE A 221 -9.79 -10.81 -8.32
C ILE A 221 -11.06 -11.59 -7.91
N PRO A 222 -12.23 -11.27 -8.51
CA PRO A 222 -13.52 -11.84 -8.09
C PRO A 222 -13.57 -13.37 -8.08
N GLU A 223 -12.83 -14.04 -8.96
CA GLU A 223 -12.74 -15.49 -9.05
C GLU A 223 -12.11 -16.13 -7.80
N LEU A 224 -11.40 -15.35 -6.99
CA LEU A 224 -10.80 -15.79 -5.73
C LEU A 224 -11.64 -15.47 -4.50
N MET A 225 -12.85 -14.92 -4.68
CA MET A 225 -13.75 -14.64 -3.57
C MET A 225 -14.03 -15.91 -2.77
N GLY A 226 -13.73 -15.88 -1.46
CA GLY A 226 -13.92 -16.99 -0.54
C GLY A 226 -12.90 -18.15 -0.68
N LYS A 227 -11.95 -18.10 -1.61
CA LYS A 227 -10.94 -19.14 -1.80
C LYS A 227 -9.68 -18.93 -0.99
N LEU A 228 -9.40 -17.70 -0.57
CA LEU A 228 -8.22 -17.35 0.22
C LEU A 228 -8.62 -16.81 1.60
N ASP A 229 -7.93 -17.28 2.64
CA ASP A 229 -8.00 -16.74 3.99
C ASP A 229 -6.59 -16.71 4.60
N GLY A 230 -6.44 -16.15 5.80
CA GLY A 230 -5.14 -16.09 6.46
C GLY A 230 -5.08 -15.11 7.61
N PHE A 231 -3.87 -14.94 8.13
CA PHE A 231 -3.58 -14.05 9.24
C PHE A 231 -2.17 -13.44 9.11
N ALA A 232 -1.75 -12.65 10.09
CA ALA A 232 -0.43 -12.04 10.14
C ALA A 232 0.34 -12.46 11.38
N MET A 233 1.65 -12.60 11.24
CA MET A 233 2.63 -12.66 12.32
C MET A 233 3.43 -11.36 12.30
N ARG A 234 3.22 -10.46 13.28
CA ARG A 234 4.08 -9.28 13.43
C ARG A 234 5.40 -9.68 14.05
N VAL A 235 6.50 -9.17 13.50
CA VAL A 235 7.87 -9.49 13.93
C VAL A 235 8.66 -8.22 14.28
N PRO A 236 9.73 -8.33 15.09
CA PRO A 236 10.55 -7.20 15.54
C PRO A 236 11.47 -6.62 14.43
N THR A 237 10.93 -6.31 13.27
CA THR A 237 11.62 -5.60 12.19
C THR A 237 10.88 -4.31 11.88
N PRO A 238 11.57 -3.20 11.58
CA PRO A 238 10.92 -1.90 11.33
C PRO A 238 10.21 -1.86 9.97
N ASP A 239 10.70 -2.57 8.98
CA ASP A 239 10.16 -2.68 7.62
C ASP A 239 10.67 -3.97 6.95
N GLY A 240 10.13 -4.29 5.77
CA GLY A 240 10.44 -5.52 5.05
C GLY A 240 9.61 -6.70 5.53
N SER A 241 8.54 -6.99 4.83
CA SER A 241 7.54 -8.01 5.12
C SER A 241 7.54 -9.10 4.05
N VAL A 242 6.94 -10.26 4.36
CA VAL A 242 6.85 -11.37 3.42
C VAL A 242 5.46 -12.02 3.49
N VAL A 243 4.92 -12.36 2.32
CA VAL A 243 3.74 -13.20 2.15
C VAL A 243 4.20 -14.64 1.90
N ASP A 244 3.66 -15.56 2.68
CA ASP A 244 3.77 -17.01 2.53
C ASP A 244 2.38 -17.53 2.16
N LEU A 245 2.19 -17.93 0.90
CA LEU A 245 0.94 -18.49 0.39
C LEU A 245 1.10 -19.98 0.17
N THR A 246 0.27 -20.78 0.83
CA THR A 246 0.08 -22.20 0.54
C THR A 246 -1.27 -22.39 -0.15
N ALA A 247 -1.29 -22.99 -1.34
CA ALA A 247 -2.49 -23.12 -2.14
C ALA A 247 -2.64 -24.49 -2.81
N GLU A 248 -3.87 -24.94 -3.00
CA GLU A 248 -4.23 -26.05 -3.85
C GLU A 248 -4.64 -25.52 -5.22
N LEU A 249 -4.00 -25.98 -6.29
CA LEU A 249 -4.29 -25.60 -7.67
C LEU A 249 -5.26 -26.58 -8.33
N ASN A 250 -5.87 -26.17 -9.45
CA ASN A 250 -6.80 -27.01 -10.21
C ASN A 250 -6.10 -28.02 -11.12
N CYS A 251 -4.79 -27.88 -11.34
CA CYS A 251 -3.98 -28.81 -12.16
C CYS A 251 -2.63 -29.11 -11.50
N ASN A 252 -2.00 -30.16 -11.91
CA ASN A 252 -0.63 -30.47 -11.53
C ASN A 252 0.33 -29.50 -12.21
N VAL A 253 1.36 -29.11 -11.46
CA VAL A 253 2.40 -28.17 -11.88
C VAL A 253 3.75 -28.60 -11.34
N THR A 254 4.82 -28.10 -11.93
CA THR A 254 6.17 -28.16 -11.39
C THR A 254 6.60 -26.81 -10.83
N LYS A 255 7.67 -26.79 -10.04
CA LYS A 255 8.30 -25.56 -9.57
C LYS A 255 8.71 -24.66 -10.75
N GLU A 256 9.27 -25.25 -11.78
CA GLU A 256 9.77 -24.58 -12.98
C GLU A 256 8.62 -23.89 -13.75
N GLU A 257 7.47 -24.54 -13.86
CA GLU A 257 6.29 -23.96 -14.53
C GLU A 257 5.74 -22.76 -13.76
N ILE A 258 5.67 -22.84 -12.43
CA ILE A 258 5.25 -21.69 -11.59
C ILE A 258 6.24 -20.54 -11.75
N ASN A 259 7.54 -20.81 -11.59
CA ASN A 259 8.58 -19.81 -11.69
C ASN A 259 8.62 -19.16 -13.07
N ALA A 260 8.46 -19.93 -14.15
CA ALA A 260 8.39 -19.41 -15.51
C ALA A 260 7.19 -18.49 -15.73
N ALA A 261 6.00 -18.87 -15.22
CA ALA A 261 4.80 -18.06 -15.33
C ALA A 261 4.91 -16.71 -14.57
N ILE A 262 5.49 -16.74 -13.36
CA ILE A 262 5.73 -15.53 -12.58
C ILE A 262 6.78 -14.64 -13.26
N LYS A 263 7.86 -15.23 -13.79
CA LYS A 263 8.91 -14.50 -14.53
C LYS A 263 8.34 -13.82 -15.77
N GLU A 264 7.56 -14.54 -16.56
CA GLU A 264 6.85 -13.98 -17.73
C GLU A 264 5.99 -12.76 -17.37
N ALA A 265 5.24 -12.86 -16.27
CA ALA A 265 4.40 -11.75 -15.79
C ALA A 265 5.23 -10.56 -15.31
N ALA A 266 6.31 -10.80 -14.57
CA ALA A 266 7.20 -9.78 -14.02
C ALA A 266 7.95 -9.00 -15.12
N GLU A 267 8.41 -9.70 -16.16
CA GLU A 267 9.11 -9.09 -17.30
C GLU A 267 8.13 -8.48 -18.32
N GLY A 268 6.86 -8.85 -18.26
CA GLY A 268 5.80 -8.45 -19.19
C GLY A 268 4.75 -7.51 -18.57
N PRO A 269 3.47 -7.98 -18.43
CA PRO A 269 2.35 -7.11 -18.06
C PRO A 269 2.42 -6.53 -16.65
N MET A 270 3.20 -7.12 -15.75
CA MET A 270 3.36 -6.66 -14.36
C MET A 270 4.75 -6.03 -14.11
N LYS A 271 5.43 -5.59 -15.16
CA LYS A 271 6.73 -4.91 -15.03
C LYS A 271 6.62 -3.67 -14.15
N GLY A 272 7.53 -3.57 -13.14
CA GLY A 272 7.52 -2.49 -12.16
C GLY A 272 6.52 -2.70 -10.99
N ILE A 273 5.67 -3.73 -11.07
CA ILE A 273 4.74 -4.14 -10.01
C ILE A 273 5.22 -5.42 -9.33
N LEU A 274 5.52 -6.43 -10.13
CA LEU A 274 6.04 -7.73 -9.72
C LEU A 274 7.51 -7.84 -10.12
N GLN A 275 8.36 -8.24 -9.17
CA GLN A 275 9.77 -8.58 -9.42
C GLN A 275 9.97 -10.07 -9.22
N TYR A 276 10.80 -10.68 -10.05
CA TYR A 276 11.23 -12.08 -9.96
C TYR A 276 12.67 -12.13 -9.49
N VAL A 277 12.98 -12.89 -8.43
CA VAL A 277 14.30 -12.97 -7.81
C VAL A 277 14.74 -14.43 -7.68
N GLU A 278 15.99 -14.69 -8.06
CA GLU A 278 16.68 -16.01 -7.94
C GLU A 278 17.87 -15.95 -6.96
N GLU A 279 17.97 -14.88 -6.16
CA GLU A 279 18.99 -14.69 -5.14
C GLU A 279 18.44 -14.99 -3.75
N PRO A 280 19.26 -15.49 -2.80
CA PRO A 280 18.82 -15.81 -1.43
C PRO A 280 18.71 -14.55 -0.57
N ILE A 281 17.70 -13.73 -0.85
CA ILE A 281 17.44 -12.46 -0.17
C ILE A 281 16.72 -12.66 1.18
N VAL A 282 16.85 -11.63 2.03
CA VAL A 282 16.15 -11.51 3.31
C VAL A 282 15.51 -10.14 3.44
N SER A 283 14.76 -9.90 4.52
CA SER A 283 13.93 -8.69 4.68
C SER A 283 14.68 -7.36 4.55
N ILE A 284 15.96 -7.30 4.93
CA ILE A 284 16.74 -6.06 4.83
C ILE A 284 17.07 -5.70 3.36
N ASP A 285 17.16 -6.69 2.48
CA ASP A 285 17.56 -6.52 1.09
C ASP A 285 16.44 -5.89 0.24
N ILE A 286 15.20 -5.88 0.75
CA ILE A 286 14.05 -5.34 0.02
C ILE A 286 13.63 -3.95 0.50
N ILE A 287 14.34 -3.38 1.46
CA ILE A 287 14.10 -1.99 1.88
C ILE A 287 14.35 -1.04 0.71
N ASP A 288 13.47 -0.05 0.55
CA ASP A 288 13.43 0.88 -0.58
C ASP A 288 13.11 0.27 -1.95
N ASN A 289 12.77 -1.01 -2.02
CA ASN A 289 12.29 -1.61 -3.25
C ASN A 289 10.88 -1.10 -3.60
N THR A 290 10.72 -0.60 -4.81
CA THR A 290 9.46 0.02 -5.29
C THR A 290 8.43 -0.97 -5.81
N HIS A 291 8.78 -2.25 -5.99
CA HIS A 291 7.84 -3.27 -6.44
C HIS A 291 6.83 -3.61 -5.33
N SER A 292 5.60 -3.88 -5.72
CA SER A 292 4.55 -4.32 -4.80
C SER A 292 4.79 -5.74 -4.27
N SER A 293 5.40 -6.59 -5.09
CA SER A 293 5.56 -8.02 -4.85
C SER A 293 6.90 -8.46 -5.43
N ILE A 294 7.76 -9.03 -4.60
CA ILE A 294 9.11 -9.49 -4.96
C ILE A 294 9.11 -11.01 -4.75
N PHE A 295 8.84 -11.73 -5.83
CA PHE A 295 8.68 -13.18 -5.79
C PHE A 295 10.04 -13.88 -5.64
N ASP A 296 10.14 -14.75 -4.63
CA ASP A 296 11.33 -15.55 -4.32
C ASP A 296 11.23 -16.93 -5.00
N ALA A 297 11.87 -17.05 -6.13
CA ALA A 297 11.82 -18.28 -6.94
C ALA A 297 12.52 -19.48 -6.26
N LEU A 298 13.46 -19.22 -5.35
CA LEU A 298 14.17 -20.29 -4.65
C LEU A 298 13.26 -21.02 -3.66
N LEU A 299 12.27 -20.30 -3.07
CA LEU A 299 11.38 -20.81 -2.05
C LEU A 299 10.09 -21.46 -2.61
N THR A 300 9.90 -21.51 -3.92
CA THR A 300 8.78 -22.23 -4.53
C THR A 300 8.86 -23.73 -4.22
N GLN A 301 7.77 -24.30 -3.69
CA GLN A 301 7.65 -25.71 -3.38
C GLN A 301 6.36 -26.27 -3.98
N VAL A 302 6.42 -27.54 -4.43
CA VAL A 302 5.29 -28.29 -4.96
C VAL A 302 5.23 -29.64 -4.27
N MET A 303 4.07 -30.02 -3.76
CA MET A 303 3.78 -31.31 -3.16
C MET A 303 2.59 -31.93 -3.90
N ASP A 304 2.60 -33.24 -4.10
CA ASP A 304 1.51 -34.01 -4.72
C ASP A 304 1.00 -33.42 -6.05
N GLY A 305 1.88 -32.68 -6.75
CA GLY A 305 1.64 -32.10 -8.07
C GLY A 305 0.84 -30.80 -8.07
N ASN A 306 -0.07 -30.58 -7.12
CA ASN A 306 -0.95 -29.39 -7.13
C ASN A 306 -1.04 -28.62 -5.80
N PHE A 307 -0.37 -29.09 -4.76
CA PHE A 307 -0.29 -28.38 -3.48
C PHE A 307 1.02 -27.57 -3.45
N VAL A 308 0.89 -26.24 -3.50
CA VAL A 308 2.03 -25.36 -3.75
C VAL A 308 2.25 -24.39 -2.61
N LYS A 309 3.51 -24.03 -2.40
CA LYS A 309 3.92 -22.94 -1.52
C LYS A 309 4.74 -21.94 -2.31
N ILE A 310 4.37 -20.68 -2.20
CA ILE A 310 5.12 -19.55 -2.77
C ILE A 310 5.39 -18.49 -1.72
N VAL A 311 6.49 -17.79 -1.90
CA VAL A 311 6.94 -16.70 -1.03
C VAL A 311 7.14 -15.44 -1.86
N SER A 312 6.63 -14.31 -1.38
CA SER A 312 6.87 -13.00 -1.99
C SER A 312 7.13 -11.94 -0.93
N TRP A 313 8.21 -11.21 -1.11
CA TRP A 313 8.65 -10.12 -0.25
C TRP A 313 8.02 -8.80 -0.67
N TYR A 314 7.95 -7.85 0.26
CA TYR A 314 7.53 -6.48 -0.04
C TYR A 314 8.02 -5.49 1.00
N ASP A 315 8.47 -4.34 0.53
CA ASP A 315 8.62 -3.17 1.38
C ASP A 315 7.22 -2.62 1.66
N ASN A 316 6.75 -2.80 2.90
CA ASN A 316 5.37 -2.48 3.27
C ASN A 316 5.09 -0.98 3.33
N GLU A 317 6.12 -0.13 3.26
CA GLU A 317 6.00 1.33 3.20
C GLU A 317 6.33 1.86 1.79
N LYS A 318 7.52 1.61 1.26
CA LYS A 318 7.99 2.15 -0.03
C LYS A 318 7.24 1.56 -1.22
N GLY A 319 7.17 0.22 -1.32
CA GLY A 319 6.46 -0.46 -2.41
C GLY A 319 4.99 -0.04 -2.45
N TYR A 320 4.33 -0.01 -1.29
CA TYR A 320 2.95 0.43 -1.16
C TYR A 320 2.75 1.90 -1.55
N SER A 321 3.59 2.79 -1.04
CA SER A 321 3.48 4.23 -1.30
C SER A 321 3.80 4.59 -2.76
N THR A 322 4.67 3.81 -3.42
CA THR A 322 4.89 3.93 -4.86
C THR A 322 3.59 3.67 -5.62
N ARG A 323 2.81 2.66 -5.24
CA ARG A 323 1.49 2.41 -5.85
C ARG A 323 0.48 3.53 -5.59
N VAL A 324 0.55 4.22 -4.46
CA VAL A 324 -0.28 5.43 -4.24
C VAL A 324 0.08 6.52 -5.26
N GLY A 325 1.38 6.73 -5.54
CA GLY A 325 1.84 7.66 -6.58
C GLY A 325 1.35 7.27 -7.99
N ASP A 326 1.52 6.00 -8.36
CA ASP A 326 1.07 5.49 -9.66
C ASP A 326 -0.45 5.59 -9.82
N LEU A 327 -1.21 5.30 -8.75
CA LEU A 327 -2.66 5.43 -8.75
C LEU A 327 -3.09 6.89 -8.90
N ALA A 328 -2.42 7.83 -8.23
CA ALA A 328 -2.66 9.26 -8.41
C ALA A 328 -2.39 9.71 -9.85
N ALA A 329 -1.28 9.27 -10.44
CA ALA A 329 -0.94 9.55 -11.84
C ALA A 329 -1.96 8.93 -12.82
N LYS A 330 -2.47 7.73 -12.53
CA LYS A 330 -3.52 7.11 -13.33
C LYS A 330 -4.84 7.87 -13.23
N LEU A 331 -5.26 8.25 -12.02
CA LEU A 331 -6.47 9.04 -11.79
C LEU A 331 -6.38 10.43 -12.42
N ALA A 332 -5.18 11.02 -12.49
CA ALA A 332 -4.93 12.28 -13.16
C ALA A 332 -5.30 12.26 -14.63
N LYS A 333 -5.14 11.11 -15.31
CA LYS A 333 -5.53 10.92 -16.71
C LYS A 333 -7.03 10.71 -16.90
N LEU A 334 -7.78 10.56 -15.81
CA LEU A 334 -9.23 10.32 -15.78
C LEU A 334 -10.02 11.53 -15.24
N LEU A 335 -9.36 12.69 -15.10
CA LEU A 335 -9.99 13.96 -14.74
C LEU A 335 -10.53 14.65 -15.97
#